data_7dd38a8fe8cb1f665dce86e1cb31f407
#
_entry.id   7dd38a8fe8cb1f665dce86e1cb31f407
#
_cell.length_a   1.000
_cell.length_b   1.000
_cell.length_c   1.000
_cell.angle_alpha   90.00
_cell.angle_beta   90.00
_cell.angle_gamma   90.00
#
_symmetry.space_group_name_H-M   'P 1'
#
loop_
_entity.id
_entity.type
_entity.pdbx_description
1 polymer ?
#
loop_
_entity_poly.entity_id
_entity_poly.type
_entity_poly.pdbx_seq_one_letter_code
_entity_poly.pdbx_strand_id
1 'polypeptide(L)'
;MNSAEKLRLLRRRMQEQGMDAYVVVTDDFHGSEYVGDYFKAREYLSGFTGSAGTLVVLPDSAALWTDGRYFLQAADQLAGSTIDLMRAGQPGVPTIGAFLAQWVPQGGVVGFDGRTVSSLFARTMAAALEGKNVRFAYEQDLAGAVWPDRPALSAQPVWELPAECAGLTREEKLRLLREKMRETGAEVLVLTALDEVAWTLNLRGDDVRCTPVFLSFLLLRQEEATLCVQEQILSGELKEKLVACGVALAPYESIYDRLRAIPAGTAVQTDSATANYCVLQSLSGAKVLDRPSPVQLMKAMKTPAEQENFRTAHIKDGVAVCRFICWLQGHVGKEPITECSAAAKLESFRAQQPDYLGPSFDSIMAFGPHGAIVHYEPTAETDVPLEPRSFCLADTGGHYLQGTTDITRTIPLGPLTEEERRAYTVVLKGHLRLGAARFPEGLCGQNLDILARLPLWEQGMDYNHGTGHGVGYVLSVHEGPQRLHWRLPENQKVTALAEGMVVSNEPGYYAAGQFGIRHENLELVQRDGENEYGRFLHFEPLTMVPFDRAALELSLLSEEELALLNAYHEKVRAAIAPHLDGEELAWLMAATAPILR
;
A
#
# COMPACT_ATOMS: atom_id res chain seq x y z
N MET A 1 -9.58 27.85 -7.71
CA MET A 1 -8.18 28.38 -7.78
C MET A 1 -7.30 27.34 -8.47
N ASN A 2 -6.43 27.75 -9.39
CA ASN A 2 -5.43 26.86 -9.98
C ASN A 2 -4.19 26.73 -9.07
N SER A 3 -3.28 25.79 -9.39
CA SER A 3 -2.07 25.54 -8.56
C SER A 3 -1.19 26.77 -8.37
N ALA A 4 -1.01 27.61 -9.42
CA ALA A 4 -0.21 28.83 -9.32
C ALA A 4 -0.78 29.84 -8.32
N GLU A 5 -2.11 29.99 -8.28
CA GLU A 5 -2.80 30.87 -7.31
C GLU A 5 -2.64 30.35 -5.88
N LYS A 6 -2.80 29.03 -5.67
CA LYS A 6 -2.64 28.38 -4.37
C LYS A 6 -1.22 28.54 -3.84
N LEU A 7 -0.21 28.29 -4.71
CA LEU A 7 1.20 28.48 -4.37
C LEU A 7 1.53 29.94 -4.05
N ARG A 8 0.94 30.90 -4.74
CA ARG A 8 1.11 32.32 -4.42
C ARG A 8 0.59 32.66 -3.03
N LEU A 9 -0.57 32.11 -2.63
CA LEU A 9 -1.10 32.29 -1.27
C LEU A 9 -0.18 31.64 -0.22
N LEU A 10 0.32 30.45 -0.47
CA LEU A 10 1.25 29.76 0.42
C LEU A 10 2.56 30.55 0.58
N ARG A 11 3.16 31.02 -0.53
CA ARG A 11 4.38 31.86 -0.50
C ARG A 11 4.19 33.14 0.31
N ARG A 12 3.01 33.76 0.23
CA ARG A 12 2.70 34.92 1.07
C ARG A 12 2.73 34.54 2.55
N ARG A 13 2.14 33.40 2.95
CA ARG A 13 2.21 32.91 4.34
C ARG A 13 3.63 32.58 4.77
N MET A 14 4.41 31.95 3.89
CA MET A 14 5.83 31.70 4.14
C MET A 14 6.59 33.00 4.42
N GLN A 15 6.38 34.04 3.61
CA GLN A 15 7.00 35.34 3.80
C GLN A 15 6.59 35.99 5.13
N GLU A 16 5.30 35.96 5.49
CA GLU A 16 4.78 36.46 6.75
C GLU A 16 5.42 35.78 7.97
N GLN A 17 5.84 34.52 7.83
CA GLN A 17 6.48 33.70 8.87
C GLN A 17 8.02 33.64 8.76
N GLY A 18 8.60 34.31 7.77
CA GLY A 18 10.05 34.32 7.54
C GLY A 18 10.61 32.94 7.16
N MET A 19 9.87 32.17 6.37
CA MET A 19 10.30 30.85 5.87
C MET A 19 10.90 30.94 4.48
N ASP A 20 12.03 30.27 4.28
CA ASP A 20 12.75 30.19 2.98
C ASP A 20 12.30 29.01 2.13
N ALA A 21 11.75 27.97 2.74
CA ALA A 21 11.14 26.85 2.06
C ALA A 21 9.96 26.29 2.87
N TYR A 22 8.99 25.67 2.21
CA TYR A 22 7.91 24.92 2.86
C TYR A 22 7.72 23.56 2.21
N VAL A 23 7.71 22.49 3.03
CA VAL A 23 7.61 21.11 2.57
C VAL A 23 6.22 20.56 2.88
N VAL A 24 5.56 19.98 1.86
CA VAL A 24 4.25 19.35 1.98
C VAL A 24 4.35 17.92 1.46
N VAL A 25 4.15 16.96 2.34
CA VAL A 25 4.21 15.52 2.04
C VAL A 25 2.83 14.97 1.68
N THR A 26 2.79 13.78 1.05
CA THR A 26 1.60 12.94 1.09
C THR A 26 1.72 12.10 2.35
N ASP A 27 1.04 12.50 3.39
CA ASP A 27 1.03 11.79 4.67
C ASP A 27 -0.09 12.33 5.56
N ASP A 28 -0.48 11.55 6.56
CA ASP A 28 -1.37 11.96 7.63
C ASP A 28 -0.60 12.15 8.95
N PHE A 29 -1.29 12.18 10.09
CA PHE A 29 -0.62 12.27 11.40
C PHE A 29 -0.02 10.93 11.87
N HIS A 30 -0.14 9.89 11.07
CA HIS A 30 0.11 8.49 11.43
C HIS A 30 1.12 7.76 10.53
N GLY A 31 1.58 8.39 9.45
CA GLY A 31 2.50 7.79 8.49
C GLY A 31 1.82 6.85 7.50
N SER A 32 0.57 7.12 7.11
CA SER A 32 -0.21 6.30 6.19
C SER A 32 0.12 6.57 4.73
N GLU A 33 0.17 5.55 3.86
CA GLU A 33 0.33 5.72 2.41
C GLU A 33 -0.94 6.31 1.79
N TYR A 34 -2.10 5.78 2.13
CA TYR A 34 -3.39 6.31 1.73
C TYR A 34 -3.95 7.18 2.86
N VAL A 35 -4.39 8.37 2.49
CA VAL A 35 -4.78 9.38 3.48
C VAL A 35 -6.23 9.83 3.30
N GLY A 36 -6.89 10.14 4.39
CA GLY A 36 -8.22 10.76 4.36
C GLY A 36 -8.20 12.16 3.72
N ASP A 37 -9.35 12.63 3.26
CA ASP A 37 -9.47 13.86 2.48
C ASP A 37 -8.93 15.11 3.19
N TYR A 38 -9.01 15.17 4.51
CA TYR A 38 -8.39 16.24 5.31
C TYR A 38 -6.89 16.41 5.04
N PHE A 39 -6.18 15.33 4.75
CA PHE A 39 -4.72 15.29 4.61
C PHE A 39 -4.22 15.51 3.18
N LYS A 40 -5.08 15.68 2.19
CA LYS A 40 -4.73 15.84 0.78
C LYS A 40 -4.19 17.24 0.42
N ALA A 41 -3.42 17.85 1.34
CA ALA A 41 -2.89 19.22 1.16
C ALA A 41 -1.90 19.32 -0.01
N ARG A 42 -1.05 18.28 -0.25
CA ARG A 42 -0.15 18.22 -1.39
C ARG A 42 -0.92 18.18 -2.71
N GLU A 43 -1.97 17.34 -2.78
CA GLU A 43 -2.87 17.25 -3.93
C GLU A 43 -3.58 18.57 -4.18
N TYR A 44 -4.17 19.17 -3.13
CA TYR A 44 -4.81 20.48 -3.22
C TYR A 44 -3.88 21.53 -3.84
N LEU A 45 -2.63 21.63 -3.38
CA LEU A 45 -1.68 22.65 -3.85
C LEU A 45 -1.17 22.39 -5.26
N SER A 46 -0.87 21.13 -5.59
CA SER A 46 -0.20 20.77 -6.84
C SER A 46 -1.14 20.36 -7.97
N GLY A 47 -2.31 19.79 -7.66
CA GLY A 47 -3.20 19.13 -8.61
C GLY A 47 -2.74 17.71 -8.96
N PHE A 48 -1.63 17.22 -8.40
CA PHE A 48 -1.18 15.85 -8.59
C PHE A 48 -1.91 14.91 -7.61
N THR A 49 -2.58 13.87 -8.13
CA THR A 49 -3.45 12.98 -7.33
C THR A 49 -2.79 11.66 -6.87
N GLY A 50 -1.59 11.33 -7.37
CA GLY A 50 -0.90 10.09 -6.99
C GLY A 50 -0.68 9.96 -5.47
N SER A 51 -0.68 8.75 -4.92
CA SER A 51 -0.60 8.49 -3.47
C SER A 51 0.78 8.78 -2.85
N ALA A 52 1.83 8.94 -3.65
CA ALA A 52 3.17 9.22 -3.15
C ALA A 52 3.77 10.47 -3.79
N GLY A 53 4.14 11.45 -2.97
CA GLY A 53 4.81 12.65 -3.45
C GLY A 53 5.11 13.66 -2.35
N THR A 54 6.16 14.45 -2.58
CA THR A 54 6.53 15.57 -1.70
C THR A 54 6.70 16.83 -2.53
N LEU A 55 5.96 17.87 -2.16
CA LEU A 55 6.05 19.19 -2.77
C LEU A 55 6.97 20.07 -1.91
N VAL A 56 7.99 20.67 -2.52
CA VAL A 56 8.83 21.71 -1.90
C VAL A 56 8.54 23.03 -2.58
N VAL A 57 8.14 24.03 -1.80
CA VAL A 57 7.83 25.38 -2.26
C VAL A 57 8.90 26.32 -1.77
N LEU A 58 9.54 27.04 -2.70
CA LEU A 58 10.48 28.12 -2.47
C LEU A 58 9.81 29.48 -2.78
N PRO A 59 10.42 30.61 -2.43
CA PRO A 59 9.84 31.93 -2.73
C PRO A 59 9.46 32.13 -4.20
N ASP A 60 10.28 31.63 -5.13
CA ASP A 60 10.13 31.87 -6.57
C ASP A 60 9.89 30.60 -7.40
N SER A 61 10.06 29.40 -6.84
CA SER A 61 9.90 28.12 -7.54
C SER A 61 9.19 27.08 -6.68
N ALA A 62 8.81 25.96 -7.31
CA ALA A 62 8.28 24.79 -6.59
C ALA A 62 8.65 23.52 -7.35
N ALA A 63 8.90 22.45 -6.62
CA ALA A 63 9.23 21.15 -7.20
C ALA A 63 8.51 20.02 -6.46
N LEU A 64 8.08 18.99 -7.21
CA LEU A 64 7.37 17.84 -6.69
C LEU A 64 8.16 16.56 -7.00
N TRP A 65 8.56 15.84 -5.96
CA TRP A 65 9.17 14.50 -6.06
C TRP A 65 8.10 13.44 -6.01
N THR A 66 8.17 12.47 -6.93
CA THR A 66 7.37 11.24 -6.88
C THR A 66 8.18 10.05 -7.40
N ASP A 67 7.72 8.82 -7.18
CA ASP A 67 8.41 7.60 -7.58
C ASP A 67 7.95 7.07 -8.95
N GLY A 68 8.55 5.95 -9.40
CA GLY A 68 8.38 5.40 -10.74
C GLY A 68 6.96 4.99 -11.12
N ARG A 69 6.09 4.75 -10.14
CA ARG A 69 4.68 4.44 -10.37
C ARG A 69 3.91 5.60 -11.02
N TYR A 70 4.34 6.82 -10.74
CA TYR A 70 3.62 8.07 -11.04
C TYR A 70 4.29 8.97 -12.06
N PHE A 71 5.43 8.61 -12.67
CA PHE A 71 6.16 9.53 -13.55
C PHE A 71 5.34 10.03 -14.74
N LEU A 72 4.52 9.17 -15.35
CA LEU A 72 3.66 9.55 -16.47
C LEU A 72 2.48 10.42 -15.99
N GLN A 73 1.78 10.00 -14.97
CA GLN A 73 0.66 10.72 -14.39
C GLN A 73 1.08 12.11 -13.89
N ALA A 74 2.20 12.20 -13.15
CA ALA A 74 2.69 13.48 -12.65
C ALA A 74 3.13 14.42 -13.78
N ALA A 75 3.74 13.89 -14.84
CA ALA A 75 4.11 14.70 -16.00
C ALA A 75 2.88 15.31 -16.68
N ASP A 76 1.79 14.56 -16.79
CA ASP A 76 0.53 15.03 -17.37
C ASP A 76 -0.16 16.04 -16.43
N GLN A 77 -0.38 15.69 -15.17
CA GLN A 77 -1.12 16.50 -14.21
C GLN A 77 -0.40 17.79 -13.80
N LEU A 78 0.93 17.84 -13.86
CA LEU A 78 1.72 19.05 -13.62
C LEU A 78 1.94 19.89 -14.90
N ALA A 79 1.51 19.41 -16.06
CA ALA A 79 1.65 20.14 -17.32
C ALA A 79 0.96 21.52 -17.23
N GLY A 80 1.70 22.58 -17.60
CA GLY A 80 1.19 23.96 -17.52
C GLY A 80 1.09 24.54 -16.08
N SER A 81 1.46 23.79 -15.05
CA SER A 81 1.67 24.31 -13.70
C SER A 81 3.03 25.01 -13.58
N THR A 82 3.29 25.66 -12.45
CA THR A 82 4.60 26.26 -12.13
C THR A 82 5.43 25.34 -11.21
N ILE A 83 5.19 24.04 -11.28
CA ILE A 83 5.82 23.03 -10.44
C ILE A 83 6.70 22.11 -11.30
N ASP A 84 7.97 22.03 -10.96
CA ASP A 84 8.93 21.15 -11.63
C ASP A 84 8.75 19.70 -11.15
N LEU A 85 8.66 18.74 -12.08
CA LEU A 85 8.61 17.32 -11.75
C LEU A 85 10.02 16.78 -11.48
N MET A 86 10.23 16.26 -10.28
CA MET A 86 11.45 15.57 -9.85
C MET A 86 11.20 14.05 -9.79
N ARG A 87 11.73 13.32 -10.77
CA ARG A 87 11.58 11.85 -10.87
C ARG A 87 12.54 11.18 -9.88
N ALA A 88 12.06 10.92 -8.66
CA ALA A 88 12.88 10.38 -7.57
C ALA A 88 13.64 9.11 -7.97
N GLY A 89 14.93 9.04 -7.57
CA GLY A 89 15.80 7.89 -7.86
C GLY A 89 16.36 7.82 -9.29
N GLN A 90 16.01 8.77 -10.17
CA GLN A 90 16.59 8.84 -11.50
C GLN A 90 17.95 9.58 -11.49
N PRO A 91 18.89 9.21 -12.40
CA PRO A 91 20.19 9.88 -12.51
C PRO A 91 20.04 11.39 -12.70
N GLY A 92 20.80 12.19 -11.93
CA GLY A 92 20.80 13.65 -12.01
C GLY A 92 19.66 14.34 -11.26
N VAL A 93 18.71 13.62 -10.69
CA VAL A 93 17.64 14.20 -9.85
C VAL A 93 18.12 14.28 -8.40
N PRO A 94 18.16 15.50 -7.80
CA PRO A 94 18.60 15.66 -6.42
C PRO A 94 17.57 15.05 -5.44
N THR A 95 18.05 14.57 -4.30
CA THR A 95 17.16 14.28 -3.16
C THR A 95 16.55 15.58 -2.63
N ILE A 96 15.44 15.49 -1.91
CA ILE A 96 14.79 16.65 -1.29
C ILE A 96 15.78 17.38 -0.36
N GLY A 97 16.54 16.63 0.45
CA GLY A 97 17.57 17.22 1.31
C GLY A 97 18.67 17.97 0.54
N ALA A 98 19.17 17.38 -0.56
CA ALA A 98 20.18 18.03 -1.43
C ALA A 98 19.61 19.30 -2.10
N PHE A 99 18.35 19.25 -2.53
CA PHE A 99 17.66 20.41 -3.09
C PHE A 99 17.51 21.53 -2.06
N LEU A 100 17.03 21.22 -0.85
CA LEU A 100 16.95 22.20 0.23
C LEU A 100 18.33 22.77 0.60
N ALA A 101 19.37 21.92 0.64
CA ALA A 101 20.74 22.35 0.90
C ALA A 101 21.27 23.32 -0.17
N GLN A 102 20.82 23.19 -1.40
CA GLN A 102 21.21 24.12 -2.48
C GLN A 102 20.52 25.49 -2.35
N TRP A 103 19.22 25.51 -2.02
CA TRP A 103 18.38 26.70 -2.15
C TRP A 103 18.10 27.45 -0.83
N VAL A 104 18.13 26.78 0.32
CA VAL A 104 17.93 27.42 1.61
C VAL A 104 19.22 28.13 2.04
N PRO A 105 19.15 29.43 2.41
CA PRO A 105 20.34 30.18 2.82
C PRO A 105 20.90 29.72 4.17
N GLN A 106 22.11 30.17 4.48
CA GLN A 106 22.71 30.00 5.81
C GLN A 106 21.81 30.67 6.88
N GLY A 107 21.49 29.94 7.94
CA GLY A 107 20.60 30.40 9.00
C GLY A 107 19.13 30.49 8.60
N GLY A 108 18.77 29.93 7.42
CA GLY A 108 17.42 29.96 6.88
C GLY A 108 16.40 29.14 7.66
N VAL A 109 15.16 29.18 7.23
CA VAL A 109 14.02 28.51 7.89
C VAL A 109 13.31 27.60 6.89
N VAL A 110 13.18 26.32 7.21
CA VAL A 110 12.36 25.35 6.48
C VAL A 110 11.09 25.08 7.30
N GLY A 111 9.93 25.37 6.71
CA GLY A 111 8.63 25.13 7.31
C GLY A 111 8.01 23.82 6.84
N PHE A 112 7.20 23.20 7.69
CA PHE A 112 6.32 22.06 7.40
C PHE A 112 5.30 21.85 8.53
N ASP A 113 4.21 21.12 8.28
CA ASP A 113 3.35 20.66 9.38
C ASP A 113 4.04 19.48 10.08
N GLY A 114 4.49 19.68 11.31
CA GLY A 114 5.20 18.64 12.09
C GLY A 114 4.33 17.45 12.45
N ARG A 115 3.03 17.52 12.24
CA ARG A 115 2.10 16.41 12.46
C ARG A 115 2.00 15.46 11.26
N THR A 116 2.38 15.91 10.05
CA THR A 116 2.35 15.09 8.83
C THR A 116 3.74 14.59 8.41
N VAL A 117 4.80 15.30 8.76
CA VAL A 117 6.18 14.92 8.42
C VAL A 117 6.70 13.90 9.43
N SER A 118 7.13 12.72 8.96
CA SER A 118 7.71 11.70 9.82
C SER A 118 9.02 12.17 10.48
N SER A 119 9.29 11.69 11.69
CA SER A 119 10.51 12.04 12.43
C SER A 119 11.79 11.61 11.71
N LEU A 120 11.72 10.47 10.99
CA LEU A 120 12.83 9.98 10.17
C LEU A 120 13.11 10.92 8.99
N PHE A 121 12.06 11.35 8.28
CA PHE A 121 12.21 12.27 7.15
C PHE A 121 12.74 13.64 7.60
N ALA A 122 12.23 14.18 8.72
CA ALA A 122 12.74 15.42 9.29
C ALA A 122 14.23 15.30 9.66
N ARG A 123 14.67 14.19 10.24
CA ARG A 123 16.10 13.95 10.53
C ARG A 123 16.94 13.83 9.25
N THR A 124 16.42 13.21 8.21
CA THR A 124 17.11 13.13 6.91
C THR A 124 17.29 14.52 6.30
N MET A 125 16.28 15.38 6.36
CA MET A 125 16.40 16.78 5.95
C MET A 125 17.41 17.53 6.81
N ALA A 126 17.38 17.37 8.12
CA ALA A 126 18.32 18.02 9.05
C ALA A 126 19.76 17.63 8.77
N ALA A 127 20.04 16.34 8.53
CA ALA A 127 21.38 15.85 8.17
C ALA A 127 21.89 16.46 6.85
N ALA A 128 21.03 16.59 5.83
CA ALA A 128 21.40 17.21 4.57
C ALA A 128 21.68 18.73 4.70
N LEU A 129 21.11 19.36 5.73
CA LEU A 129 21.26 20.80 6.03
C LEU A 129 22.33 21.05 7.10
N GLU A 130 23.07 20.02 7.53
CA GLU A 130 24.13 20.16 8.53
C GLU A 130 25.16 21.21 8.08
N GLY A 131 25.60 22.06 9.00
CA GLY A 131 26.52 23.17 8.72
C GLY A 131 25.87 24.45 8.19
N LYS A 132 24.60 24.42 7.80
CA LYS A 132 23.86 25.63 7.38
C LYS A 132 23.13 26.36 8.50
N ASN A 133 23.09 25.80 9.72
CA ASN A 133 22.32 26.35 10.87
C ASN A 133 20.85 26.64 10.51
N VAL A 134 20.24 25.78 9.70
CA VAL A 134 18.82 25.92 9.33
C VAL A 134 17.94 25.57 10.51
N ARG A 135 16.87 26.33 10.70
CA ARG A 135 15.86 26.08 11.72
C ARG A 135 14.59 25.47 11.07
N PHE A 136 13.98 24.50 11.73
CA PHE A 136 12.66 24.00 11.34
C PHE A 136 11.55 24.76 12.05
N ALA A 137 10.54 25.20 11.28
CA ALA A 137 9.30 25.79 11.77
C ALA A 137 8.15 24.80 11.47
N TYR A 138 7.73 24.05 12.49
CA TYR A 138 6.87 22.87 12.33
C TYR A 138 5.53 22.94 13.07
N GLU A 139 5.28 24.04 13.78
CA GLU A 139 4.10 24.21 14.63
C GLU A 139 2.86 24.68 13.85
N GLN A 140 3.02 25.05 12.58
CA GLN A 140 1.96 25.67 11.79
C GLN A 140 1.71 24.93 10.48
N ASP A 141 0.44 24.58 10.24
CA ASP A 141 -0.05 24.08 8.96
C ASP A 141 -0.38 25.23 8.01
N LEU A 142 0.62 25.71 7.27
CA LEU A 142 0.40 26.79 6.29
C LEU A 142 -0.37 26.30 5.06
N ALA A 143 -0.27 25.02 4.69
CA ALA A 143 -1.02 24.45 3.58
C ALA A 143 -2.52 24.44 3.89
N GLY A 144 -2.90 24.01 5.09
CA GLY A 144 -4.28 24.08 5.57
C GLY A 144 -4.80 25.52 5.70
N ALA A 145 -3.94 26.47 6.12
CA ALA A 145 -4.31 27.87 6.24
C ALA A 145 -4.66 28.55 4.90
N VAL A 146 -4.26 27.97 3.77
CA VAL A 146 -4.60 28.48 2.42
C VAL A 146 -5.64 27.61 1.70
N TRP A 147 -6.25 26.65 2.41
CA TRP A 147 -7.28 25.76 1.90
C TRP A 147 -8.63 26.03 2.58
N PRO A 148 -9.43 26.98 2.05
CA PRO A 148 -10.63 27.49 2.74
C PRO A 148 -11.77 26.47 2.86
N ASP A 149 -11.84 25.52 1.94
CA ASP A 149 -12.85 24.46 1.85
C ASP A 149 -12.27 23.08 2.22
N ARG A 150 -11.23 23.07 3.06
CA ARG A 150 -10.62 21.82 3.53
C ARG A 150 -11.66 20.95 4.23
N PRO A 151 -11.79 19.65 3.84
CA PRO A 151 -12.66 18.72 4.54
C PRO A 151 -12.34 18.65 6.04
N ALA A 152 -13.32 18.34 6.87
CA ALA A 152 -13.08 18.06 8.29
C ALA A 152 -12.32 16.71 8.46
N LEU A 153 -11.70 16.53 9.62
CA LEU A 153 -11.18 15.19 9.99
C LEU A 153 -12.32 14.19 9.96
N SER A 154 -12.05 13.02 9.40
CA SER A 154 -13.01 11.92 9.38
C SER A 154 -13.37 11.48 10.79
N ALA A 155 -14.59 11.01 10.98
CA ALA A 155 -15.12 10.52 12.25
C ALA A 155 -16.14 9.40 11.97
N GLN A 156 -15.73 8.39 11.20
CA GLN A 156 -16.58 7.27 10.84
C GLN A 156 -16.71 6.26 12.01
N PRO A 157 -17.84 5.57 12.14
CA PRO A 157 -18.03 4.59 13.20
C PRO A 157 -16.97 3.50 13.20
N VAL A 158 -16.50 3.14 14.39
CA VAL A 158 -15.59 2.02 14.62
C VAL A 158 -16.39 0.75 14.94
N TRP A 159 -15.94 -0.36 14.36
CA TRP A 159 -16.53 -1.67 14.60
C TRP A 159 -15.45 -2.68 15.05
N GLU A 160 -15.89 -3.74 15.72
CA GLU A 160 -15.01 -4.79 16.23
C GLU A 160 -14.92 -5.94 15.22
N LEU A 161 -13.69 -6.36 14.88
CA LEU A 161 -13.48 -7.55 14.06
C LEU A 161 -13.96 -8.78 14.85
N PRO A 162 -14.81 -9.66 14.26
CA PRO A 162 -15.29 -10.85 14.94
C PRO A 162 -14.16 -11.72 15.49
N ALA A 163 -14.36 -12.31 16.67
CA ALA A 163 -13.33 -13.06 17.38
C ALA A 163 -12.79 -14.25 16.56
N GLU A 164 -13.66 -14.92 15.80
CA GLU A 164 -13.33 -16.00 14.88
C GLU A 164 -12.44 -15.56 13.71
N CYS A 165 -12.42 -14.26 13.39
CA CYS A 165 -11.58 -13.67 12.34
C CYS A 165 -10.28 -13.11 12.89
N ALA A 166 -10.22 -12.73 14.17
CA ALA A 166 -9.14 -11.94 14.74
C ALA A 166 -7.84 -12.73 15.01
N GLY A 167 -7.87 -14.06 14.96
CA GLY A 167 -6.72 -14.93 15.24
C GLY A 167 -6.26 -14.95 16.70
N LEU A 168 -6.10 -13.76 17.31
CA LEU A 168 -5.76 -13.55 18.73
C LEU A 168 -6.74 -12.54 19.33
N THR A 169 -7.05 -12.71 20.62
CA THR A 169 -7.86 -11.73 21.35
C THR A 169 -7.09 -10.43 21.59
N ARG A 170 -7.80 -9.36 21.90
CA ARG A 170 -7.21 -8.06 22.28
C ARG A 170 -6.29 -8.18 23.50
N GLU A 171 -6.73 -8.94 24.49
CA GLU A 171 -6.00 -9.19 25.72
C GLU A 171 -4.69 -9.95 25.46
N GLU A 172 -4.72 -10.95 24.58
CA GLU A 172 -3.54 -11.70 24.19
C GLU A 172 -2.53 -10.80 23.45
N LYS A 173 -3.00 -9.97 22.52
CA LYS A 173 -2.15 -9.01 21.79
C LYS A 173 -1.50 -8.01 22.74
N LEU A 174 -2.27 -7.41 23.67
CA LEU A 174 -1.73 -6.49 24.67
C LEU A 174 -0.72 -7.17 25.60
N ARG A 175 -0.97 -8.42 26.01
CA ARG A 175 -0.02 -9.21 26.82
C ARG A 175 1.29 -9.44 26.07
N LEU A 176 1.23 -9.89 24.83
CA LEU A 176 2.41 -10.12 23.99
C LEU A 176 3.22 -8.84 23.76
N LEU A 177 2.56 -7.71 23.52
CA LEU A 177 3.23 -6.42 23.39
C LEU A 177 3.94 -5.99 24.68
N ARG A 178 3.33 -6.20 25.84
CA ARG A 178 3.96 -5.94 27.14
C ARG A 178 5.18 -6.84 27.39
N GLU A 179 5.17 -8.07 26.88
CA GLU A 179 6.36 -8.94 26.89
C GLU A 179 7.47 -8.34 26.01
N LYS A 180 7.16 -7.88 24.80
CA LYS A 180 8.14 -7.20 23.94
C LYS A 180 8.68 -5.91 24.55
N MET A 181 7.86 -5.14 25.24
CA MET A 181 8.32 -3.96 25.98
C MET A 181 9.34 -4.35 27.07
N ARG A 182 9.10 -5.43 27.83
CA ARG A 182 10.07 -5.94 28.83
C ARG A 182 11.39 -6.38 28.19
N GLU A 183 11.34 -7.09 27.05
CA GLU A 183 12.53 -7.50 26.31
C GLU A 183 13.38 -6.31 25.85
N THR A 184 12.73 -5.21 25.44
CA THR A 184 13.40 -3.99 24.95
C THR A 184 13.76 -2.99 26.03
N GLY A 185 13.24 -3.17 27.25
CA GLY A 185 13.38 -2.23 28.36
C GLY A 185 12.51 -0.98 28.20
N ALA A 186 11.47 -1.02 27.39
CA ALA A 186 10.53 0.08 27.22
C ALA A 186 9.51 0.12 28.37
N GLU A 187 9.33 1.28 28.99
CA GLU A 187 8.30 1.53 29.99
C GLU A 187 7.00 2.00 29.35
N VAL A 188 7.10 2.67 28.20
CA VAL A 188 5.98 3.12 27.38
C VAL A 188 6.23 2.72 25.93
N LEU A 189 5.23 2.17 25.26
CA LEU A 189 5.19 1.98 23.80
C LEU A 189 4.15 2.93 23.22
N VAL A 190 4.56 3.74 22.24
CA VAL A 190 3.69 4.67 21.50
C VAL A 190 3.47 4.10 20.12
N LEU A 191 2.23 3.68 19.82
CA LEU A 191 1.81 3.26 18.50
C LEU A 191 1.14 4.44 17.81
N THR A 192 1.69 4.82 16.66
CA THR A 192 1.20 5.93 15.84
C THR A 192 0.54 5.45 14.56
N ALA A 193 0.97 4.34 13.98
CA ALA A 193 0.39 3.81 12.74
C ALA A 193 -1.03 3.29 12.98
N LEU A 194 -1.97 3.69 12.12
CA LEU A 194 -3.39 3.39 12.27
C LEU A 194 -3.68 1.88 12.22
N ASP A 195 -3.05 1.18 11.31
CA ASP A 195 -3.17 -0.27 11.14
C ASP A 195 -2.64 -1.06 12.34
N GLU A 196 -1.59 -0.55 13.00
CA GLU A 196 -1.05 -1.16 14.23
C GLU A 196 -2.00 -1.01 15.42
N VAL A 197 -2.63 0.16 15.57
CA VAL A 197 -3.64 0.39 16.61
C VAL A 197 -4.88 -0.47 16.33
N ALA A 198 -5.36 -0.47 15.08
CA ALA A 198 -6.52 -1.26 14.65
C ALA A 198 -6.28 -2.77 14.88
N TRP A 199 -5.10 -3.29 14.49
CA TRP A 199 -4.74 -4.68 14.72
C TRP A 199 -4.64 -5.02 16.20
N THR A 200 -3.97 -4.17 16.99
CA THR A 200 -3.75 -4.41 18.43
C THR A 200 -5.07 -4.52 19.19
N LEU A 201 -6.04 -3.69 18.84
CA LEU A 201 -7.32 -3.63 19.53
C LEU A 201 -8.44 -4.46 18.88
N ASN A 202 -8.15 -5.17 17.78
CA ASN A 202 -9.15 -5.86 16.96
C ASN A 202 -10.30 -4.95 16.51
N LEU A 203 -9.98 -3.70 16.17
CA LEU A 203 -10.92 -2.69 15.72
C LEU A 203 -10.69 -2.33 14.27
N ARG A 204 -11.76 -1.92 13.60
CA ARG A 204 -11.73 -1.42 12.22
C ARG A 204 -12.61 -0.17 12.14
N GLY A 205 -12.35 0.67 11.14
CA GLY A 205 -13.12 1.87 10.86
C GLY A 205 -12.96 2.29 9.41
N ASP A 206 -13.59 3.38 9.00
CA ASP A 206 -13.63 3.81 7.61
C ASP A 206 -13.14 5.27 7.45
N ASP A 207 -12.16 5.71 8.28
CA ASP A 207 -11.61 7.06 8.21
C ASP A 207 -10.68 7.27 7.00
N VAL A 208 -10.17 6.18 6.43
CA VAL A 208 -9.38 6.17 5.19
C VAL A 208 -10.09 5.30 4.17
N ARG A 209 -10.31 5.85 2.97
CA ARG A 209 -10.97 5.13 1.88
C ARG A 209 -10.24 3.82 1.57
N CYS A 210 -10.97 2.75 1.38
CA CYS A 210 -10.45 1.41 1.08
C CYS A 210 -9.46 0.85 2.10
N THR A 211 -9.32 1.46 3.27
CA THR A 211 -8.44 0.97 4.33
C THR A 211 -9.21 0.99 5.65
N PRO A 212 -9.52 -0.17 6.23
CA PRO A 212 -10.43 -0.24 7.39
C PRO A 212 -9.71 0.14 8.69
N VAL A 213 -9.33 1.41 8.81
CA VAL A 213 -8.66 2.01 9.97
C VAL A 213 -9.41 3.24 10.47
N PHE A 214 -9.05 3.72 11.65
CA PHE A 214 -9.65 4.91 12.28
C PHE A 214 -8.57 5.77 12.93
N LEU A 215 -8.75 7.08 12.93
CA LEU A 215 -7.80 8.04 13.46
C LEU A 215 -7.62 7.83 14.97
N SER A 216 -6.44 7.37 15.38
CA SER A 216 -6.16 7.04 16.78
C SER A 216 -4.67 6.91 17.07
N PHE A 217 -4.30 7.11 18.34
CA PHE A 217 -2.99 6.77 18.90
C PHE A 217 -3.16 5.84 20.09
N LEU A 218 -2.23 4.92 20.31
CA LEU A 218 -2.25 4.05 21.48
C LEU A 218 -0.96 4.20 22.29
N LEU A 219 -1.11 4.56 23.57
CA LEU A 219 -0.03 4.52 24.55
C LEU A 219 -0.21 3.27 25.40
N LEU A 220 0.78 2.39 25.37
CA LEU A 220 0.79 1.15 26.13
C LEU A 220 1.85 1.22 27.23
N ARG A 221 1.44 0.89 28.46
CA ARG A 221 2.30 0.68 29.64
C ARG A 221 2.14 -0.76 30.13
N GLN A 222 2.94 -1.15 31.14
CA GLN A 222 2.86 -2.52 31.68
C GLN A 222 1.48 -2.86 32.27
N GLU A 223 0.79 -1.90 32.91
CA GLU A 223 -0.47 -2.14 33.59
C GLU A 223 -1.68 -1.49 32.91
N GLU A 224 -1.46 -0.49 32.07
CA GLU A 224 -2.52 0.29 31.45
C GLU A 224 -2.28 0.51 29.96
N ALA A 225 -3.35 0.79 29.22
CA ALA A 225 -3.30 1.30 27.87
C ALA A 225 -4.19 2.53 27.77
N THR A 226 -3.82 3.51 26.94
CA THR A 226 -4.67 4.68 26.65
C THR A 226 -4.85 4.83 25.14
N LEU A 227 -6.09 4.72 24.68
CA LEU A 227 -6.48 4.98 23.31
C LEU A 227 -6.90 6.46 23.18
N CYS A 228 -6.12 7.23 22.44
CA CYS A 228 -6.48 8.61 22.07
C CYS A 228 -7.28 8.53 20.76
N VAL A 229 -8.57 8.88 20.83
CA VAL A 229 -9.53 8.70 19.74
C VAL A 229 -10.64 9.75 19.81
N GLN A 230 -11.30 10.01 18.69
CA GLN A 230 -12.54 10.79 18.67
C GLN A 230 -13.66 9.95 19.31
N GLU A 231 -14.01 10.25 20.55
CA GLU A 231 -14.87 9.38 21.39
C GLU A 231 -16.25 9.11 20.78
N GLN A 232 -16.78 10.03 19.96
CA GLN A 232 -18.09 9.89 19.31
C GLN A 232 -18.17 8.76 18.28
N ILE A 233 -17.02 8.26 17.77
CA ILE A 233 -17.01 7.15 16.80
C ILE A 233 -17.13 5.77 17.45
N LEU A 234 -17.03 5.68 18.77
CA LEU A 234 -17.14 4.45 19.54
C LEU A 234 -18.56 4.28 20.08
N SER A 235 -19.17 3.12 19.85
CA SER A 235 -20.45 2.76 20.49
C SER A 235 -20.29 2.62 22.02
N GLY A 236 -21.40 2.76 22.76
CA GLY A 236 -21.38 2.56 24.22
C GLY A 236 -20.88 1.17 24.61
N GLU A 237 -21.34 0.14 23.93
CA GLU A 237 -20.89 -1.25 24.14
C GLU A 237 -19.38 -1.42 23.91
N LEU A 238 -18.85 -0.81 22.82
CA LEU A 238 -17.43 -0.90 22.51
C LEU A 238 -16.57 -0.18 23.55
N LYS A 239 -17.02 0.97 24.06
CA LYS A 239 -16.35 1.68 25.16
C LYS A 239 -16.27 0.82 26.43
N GLU A 240 -17.37 0.16 26.82
CA GLU A 240 -17.39 -0.73 27.96
C GLU A 240 -16.44 -1.92 27.79
N LYS A 241 -16.40 -2.55 26.61
CA LYS A 241 -15.47 -3.63 26.28
C LYS A 241 -13.99 -3.17 26.37
N LEU A 242 -13.66 -2.01 25.84
CA LEU A 242 -12.30 -1.45 25.89
C LEU A 242 -11.86 -1.19 27.33
N VAL A 243 -12.72 -0.57 28.13
CA VAL A 243 -12.43 -0.31 29.56
C VAL A 243 -12.27 -1.61 30.33
N ALA A 244 -13.10 -2.63 30.07
CA ALA A 244 -12.99 -3.94 30.70
C ALA A 244 -11.67 -4.65 30.39
N CYS A 245 -11.06 -4.38 29.21
CA CYS A 245 -9.74 -4.90 28.83
C CYS A 245 -8.58 -4.02 29.34
N GLY A 246 -8.83 -3.01 30.18
CA GLY A 246 -7.81 -2.11 30.70
C GLY A 246 -7.32 -1.04 29.71
N VAL A 247 -8.16 -0.67 28.73
CA VAL A 247 -7.90 0.39 27.76
C VAL A 247 -8.71 1.63 28.15
N ALA A 248 -8.05 2.65 28.70
CA ALA A 248 -8.65 3.94 28.98
C ALA A 248 -8.84 4.75 27.69
N LEU A 249 -9.89 5.56 27.63
CA LEU A 249 -10.17 6.44 26.48
C LEU A 249 -9.71 7.87 26.77
N ALA A 250 -9.22 8.55 25.76
CA ALA A 250 -8.82 9.94 25.82
C ALA A 250 -9.15 10.67 24.50
N PRO A 251 -9.34 12.01 24.53
CA PRO A 251 -9.53 12.79 23.31
C PRO A 251 -8.35 12.60 22.34
N TYR A 252 -8.64 12.45 21.05
CA TYR A 252 -7.66 12.24 19.99
C TYR A 252 -6.50 13.25 20.03
N GLU A 253 -6.84 14.53 20.14
CA GLU A 253 -5.86 15.62 20.13
C GLU A 253 -4.99 15.69 21.40
N SER A 254 -5.36 14.97 22.47
CA SER A 254 -4.62 15.00 23.75
C SER A 254 -3.29 14.26 23.69
N ILE A 255 -2.97 13.57 22.59
CA ILE A 255 -1.76 12.74 22.45
C ILE A 255 -0.49 13.53 22.78
N TYR A 256 -0.30 14.71 22.19
CA TYR A 256 0.93 15.49 22.37
C TYR A 256 1.10 15.98 23.81
N ASP A 257 0.00 16.37 24.50
CA ASP A 257 0.04 16.76 25.91
C ASP A 257 0.39 15.56 26.80
N ARG A 258 -0.17 14.40 26.51
CA ARG A 258 0.13 13.16 27.23
C ARG A 258 1.58 12.73 27.08
N LEU A 259 2.15 12.89 25.87
CA LEU A 259 3.56 12.62 25.63
C LEU A 259 4.46 13.59 26.40
N ARG A 260 4.13 14.89 26.43
CA ARG A 260 4.86 15.90 27.23
C ARG A 260 4.78 15.65 28.74
N ALA A 261 3.70 15.03 29.21
CA ALA A 261 3.50 14.69 30.62
C ALA A 261 4.26 13.42 31.06
N ILE A 262 4.91 12.70 30.15
CA ILE A 262 5.73 11.53 30.50
C ILE A 262 6.95 12.02 31.33
N PRO A 263 7.22 11.42 32.52
CA PRO A 263 8.32 11.82 33.35
C PRO A 263 9.67 11.77 32.64
N ALA A 264 10.54 12.73 32.93
CA ALA A 264 11.87 12.79 32.32
C ALA A 264 12.66 11.49 32.59
N GLY A 265 13.36 11.01 31.56
CA GLY A 265 14.16 9.78 31.64
C GLY A 265 13.40 8.47 31.48
N THR A 266 12.05 8.49 31.44
CA THR A 266 11.24 7.30 31.12
C THR A 266 11.64 6.74 29.76
N ALA A 267 11.84 5.41 29.68
CA ALA A 267 12.15 4.73 28.42
C ALA A 267 10.90 4.58 27.54
N VAL A 268 10.82 5.34 26.45
CA VAL A 268 9.69 5.36 25.52
C VAL A 268 10.10 4.79 24.18
N GLN A 269 9.50 3.67 23.78
CA GLN A 269 9.70 3.11 22.44
C GLN A 269 8.69 3.72 21.48
N THR A 270 9.18 4.19 20.33
CA THR A 270 8.39 4.60 19.16
C THR A 270 9.19 4.38 17.88
N ASP A 271 8.50 4.24 16.76
CA ASP A 271 9.12 4.08 15.44
C ASP A 271 9.15 5.44 14.74
N SER A 272 10.33 6.00 14.53
CA SER A 272 10.47 7.30 13.85
C SER A 272 10.06 7.31 12.38
N ALA A 273 9.90 6.14 11.76
CA ALA A 273 9.43 6.03 10.39
C ALA A 273 7.94 6.39 10.27
N THR A 274 7.13 6.03 11.28
CA THR A 274 5.69 6.31 11.34
C THR A 274 5.34 7.46 12.29
N ALA A 275 6.11 7.63 13.39
CA ALA A 275 5.89 8.72 14.32
C ALA A 275 6.20 10.07 13.68
N ASN A 276 5.21 10.97 13.66
CA ASN A 276 5.37 12.31 13.15
C ASN A 276 6.34 13.15 14.02
N TYR A 277 6.83 14.25 13.47
CA TYR A 277 7.84 15.09 14.12
C TYR A 277 7.35 15.68 15.45
N CYS A 278 6.08 16.07 15.56
CA CYS A 278 5.49 16.57 16.81
C CYS A 278 5.46 15.51 17.92
N VAL A 279 5.26 14.22 17.60
CA VAL A 279 5.35 13.13 18.57
C VAL A 279 6.76 13.09 19.17
N LEU A 280 7.79 13.10 18.34
CA LEU A 280 9.17 13.04 18.82
C LEU A 280 9.57 14.29 19.63
N GLN A 281 9.16 15.49 19.18
CA GLN A 281 9.40 16.73 19.92
C GLN A 281 8.69 16.73 21.28
N SER A 282 7.51 16.15 21.38
CA SER A 282 6.77 16.00 22.63
C SER A 282 7.43 15.03 23.63
N LEU A 283 8.34 14.18 23.17
CA LEU A 283 9.13 13.23 23.96
C LEU A 283 10.52 13.76 24.35
N SER A 284 10.79 15.06 24.21
CA SER A 284 12.13 15.65 24.42
C SER A 284 12.72 15.42 25.81
N GLY A 285 11.89 15.18 26.85
CA GLY A 285 12.33 14.83 28.19
C GLY A 285 12.53 13.32 28.43
N ALA A 286 12.02 12.47 27.56
CA ALA A 286 12.04 11.02 27.70
C ALA A 286 13.35 10.41 27.13
N LYS A 287 13.66 9.18 27.52
CA LYS A 287 14.68 8.35 26.87
C LYS A 287 14.02 7.62 25.69
N VAL A 288 14.09 8.22 24.51
CA VAL A 288 13.50 7.63 23.31
C VAL A 288 14.29 6.40 22.85
N LEU A 289 13.59 5.27 22.73
CA LEU A 289 14.05 4.04 22.12
C LEU A 289 13.48 3.98 20.70
N ASP A 290 14.21 4.55 19.72
CA ASP A 290 13.81 4.57 18.33
C ASP A 290 14.04 3.21 17.68
N ARG A 291 12.97 2.45 17.49
CA ARG A 291 12.99 1.09 16.97
C ARG A 291 11.71 0.82 16.19
N PRO A 292 11.75 -0.09 15.20
CA PRO A 292 10.54 -0.59 14.54
C PRO A 292 9.52 -1.08 15.57
N SER A 293 8.26 -0.82 15.29
CA SER A 293 7.18 -1.28 16.16
C SER A 293 7.14 -2.81 16.21
N PRO A 294 7.00 -3.43 17.39
CA PRO A 294 6.86 -4.87 17.50
C PRO A 294 5.56 -5.38 16.81
N VAL A 295 4.56 -4.52 16.65
CA VAL A 295 3.30 -4.87 15.99
C VAL A 295 3.51 -5.22 14.53
N GLN A 296 4.45 -4.57 13.82
CA GLN A 296 4.70 -4.83 12.40
C GLN A 296 4.97 -6.31 12.11
N LEU A 297 5.89 -6.93 12.83
CA LEU A 297 6.17 -8.36 12.65
C LEU A 297 5.02 -9.25 13.15
N MET A 298 4.37 -8.88 14.25
CA MET A 298 3.28 -9.68 14.82
C MET A 298 2.09 -9.78 13.87
N LYS A 299 1.70 -8.68 13.22
CA LYS A 299 0.59 -8.66 12.25
C LYS A 299 1.00 -9.21 10.87
N ALA A 300 2.27 -9.13 10.52
CA ALA A 300 2.77 -9.69 9.26
C ALA A 300 2.71 -11.22 9.24
N MET A 301 3.05 -11.88 10.35
CA MET A 301 2.98 -13.34 10.50
C MET A 301 1.55 -13.76 10.89
N LYS A 302 0.75 -14.12 9.89
CA LYS A 302 -0.65 -14.52 10.06
C LYS A 302 -0.73 -15.81 10.89
N THR A 303 -1.63 -15.80 11.88
CA THR A 303 -1.95 -17.01 12.65
C THR A 303 -2.54 -18.10 11.74
N PRO A 304 -2.52 -19.37 12.14
CA PRO A 304 -3.16 -20.43 11.34
C PRO A 304 -4.62 -20.17 11.00
N ALA A 305 -5.38 -19.53 11.91
CA ALA A 305 -6.77 -19.14 11.66
C ALA A 305 -6.87 -18.03 10.59
N GLU A 306 -6.03 -17.00 10.68
CA GLU A 306 -5.98 -15.93 9.66
C GLU A 306 -5.52 -16.47 8.29
N GLN A 307 -4.58 -17.42 8.25
CA GLN A 307 -4.15 -18.07 7.00
C GLN A 307 -5.30 -18.83 6.32
N GLU A 308 -6.11 -19.58 7.07
CA GLU A 308 -7.28 -20.28 6.53
C GLU A 308 -8.37 -19.32 6.08
N ASN A 309 -8.54 -18.24 6.82
CA ASN A 309 -9.43 -17.17 6.43
C ASN A 309 -8.97 -16.50 5.13
N PHE A 310 -7.67 -16.21 4.95
CA PHE A 310 -7.14 -15.69 3.68
C PHE A 310 -7.45 -16.61 2.49
N ARG A 311 -7.30 -17.94 2.64
CA ARG A 311 -7.71 -18.90 1.59
C ARG A 311 -9.18 -18.76 1.25
N THR A 312 -10.04 -18.65 2.27
CA THR A 312 -11.49 -18.44 2.09
C THR A 312 -11.80 -17.13 1.37
N ALA A 313 -11.16 -16.02 1.76
CA ALA A 313 -11.35 -14.72 1.09
C ALA A 313 -10.97 -14.79 -0.40
N HIS A 314 -9.85 -15.45 -0.72
CA HIS A 314 -9.38 -15.57 -2.10
C HIS A 314 -10.22 -16.51 -2.96
N ILE A 315 -10.91 -17.49 -2.39
CA ILE A 315 -11.92 -18.27 -3.11
C ILE A 315 -13.13 -17.39 -3.45
N LYS A 316 -13.66 -16.63 -2.48
CA LYS A 316 -14.77 -15.69 -2.71
C LYS A 316 -14.44 -14.68 -3.79
N ASP A 317 -13.28 -14.04 -3.67
CA ASP A 317 -12.81 -13.07 -4.66
C ASP A 317 -12.54 -13.70 -6.02
N GLY A 318 -11.93 -14.88 -6.04
CA GLY A 318 -11.68 -15.65 -7.26
C GLY A 318 -12.96 -15.98 -8.02
N VAL A 319 -14.05 -16.32 -7.34
CA VAL A 319 -15.38 -16.51 -7.95
C VAL A 319 -15.86 -15.21 -8.59
N ALA A 320 -15.79 -14.08 -7.90
CA ALA A 320 -16.23 -12.78 -8.43
C ALA A 320 -15.41 -12.37 -9.66
N VAL A 321 -14.08 -12.51 -9.60
CA VAL A 321 -13.19 -12.15 -10.71
C VAL A 321 -13.35 -13.10 -11.91
N CYS A 322 -13.51 -14.41 -11.71
CA CYS A 322 -13.78 -15.36 -12.79
C CYS A 322 -15.10 -15.05 -13.50
N ARG A 323 -16.15 -14.74 -12.76
CA ARG A 323 -17.43 -14.29 -13.32
C ARG A 323 -17.28 -13.00 -14.13
N PHE A 324 -16.50 -12.06 -13.62
CA PHE A 324 -16.22 -10.82 -14.33
C PHE A 324 -15.47 -11.05 -15.64
N ILE A 325 -14.40 -11.86 -15.65
CA ILE A 325 -13.64 -12.13 -16.87
C ILE A 325 -14.50 -12.83 -17.91
N CYS A 326 -15.30 -13.82 -17.51
CA CYS A 326 -16.27 -14.50 -18.36
C CYS A 326 -17.25 -13.49 -18.99
N TRP A 327 -17.85 -12.64 -18.16
CA TRP A 327 -18.76 -11.59 -18.65
C TRP A 327 -18.05 -10.63 -19.59
N LEU A 328 -16.88 -10.09 -19.22
CA LEU A 328 -16.18 -9.08 -20.03
C LEU A 328 -15.83 -9.62 -21.42
N GLN A 329 -15.22 -10.81 -21.51
CA GLN A 329 -14.87 -11.45 -22.77
C GLN A 329 -16.11 -11.82 -23.61
N GLY A 330 -17.23 -12.13 -22.96
CA GLY A 330 -18.48 -12.44 -23.61
C GLY A 330 -19.22 -11.22 -24.21
N HIS A 331 -18.98 -10.01 -23.70
CA HIS A 331 -19.79 -8.81 -24.01
C HIS A 331 -19.02 -7.68 -24.70
N VAL A 332 -17.69 -7.61 -24.55
CA VAL A 332 -16.88 -6.59 -25.22
C VAL A 332 -17.09 -6.64 -26.74
N GLY A 333 -17.31 -5.46 -27.35
CA GLY A 333 -17.65 -5.34 -28.78
C GLY A 333 -19.10 -5.68 -29.14
N LYS A 334 -19.92 -6.15 -28.21
CA LYS A 334 -21.36 -6.42 -28.40
C LYS A 334 -22.25 -5.37 -27.75
N GLU A 335 -21.79 -4.78 -26.67
CA GLU A 335 -22.45 -3.69 -25.95
C GLU A 335 -21.42 -2.62 -25.53
N PRO A 336 -21.84 -1.37 -25.29
CA PRO A 336 -20.94 -0.33 -24.81
C PRO A 336 -20.45 -0.67 -23.38
N ILE A 337 -19.15 -0.89 -23.23
CA ILE A 337 -18.48 -1.08 -21.95
C ILE A 337 -17.33 -0.09 -21.88
N THR A 338 -17.20 0.64 -20.78
CA THR A 338 -16.09 1.55 -20.51
C THR A 338 -15.26 1.03 -19.32
N GLU A 339 -14.08 1.62 -19.08
CA GLU A 339 -13.24 1.29 -17.93
C GLU A 339 -14.02 1.44 -16.62
N CYS A 340 -14.70 2.57 -16.41
CA CYS A 340 -15.54 2.81 -15.23
C CYS A 340 -16.69 1.79 -15.11
N SER A 341 -17.37 1.49 -16.21
CA SER A 341 -18.49 0.54 -16.18
C SER A 341 -18.03 -0.90 -15.93
N ALA A 342 -16.84 -1.28 -16.42
CA ALA A 342 -16.22 -2.58 -16.15
C ALA A 342 -15.79 -2.69 -14.69
N ALA A 343 -15.19 -1.65 -14.11
CA ALA A 343 -14.85 -1.60 -12.68
C ALA A 343 -16.11 -1.75 -11.79
N ALA A 344 -17.17 -1.00 -12.10
CA ALA A 344 -18.46 -1.12 -11.40
C ALA A 344 -19.09 -2.51 -11.54
N LYS A 345 -18.91 -3.17 -12.68
CA LYS A 345 -19.41 -4.52 -12.90
C LYS A 345 -18.69 -5.56 -12.04
N LEU A 346 -17.36 -5.49 -11.96
CA LEU A 346 -16.58 -6.35 -11.07
C LEU A 346 -17.00 -6.15 -9.61
N GLU A 347 -17.13 -4.89 -9.18
CA GLU A 347 -17.61 -4.56 -7.84
C GLU A 347 -18.98 -5.17 -7.55
N SER A 348 -19.88 -5.18 -8.55
CA SER A 348 -21.20 -5.82 -8.40
C SER A 348 -21.13 -7.34 -8.21
N PHE A 349 -20.11 -8.02 -8.72
CA PHE A 349 -19.90 -9.45 -8.49
C PHE A 349 -19.29 -9.71 -7.10
N ARG A 350 -18.37 -8.84 -6.64
CA ARG A 350 -17.82 -8.88 -5.27
C ARG A 350 -18.89 -8.67 -4.22
N ALA A 351 -19.77 -7.69 -4.42
CA ALA A 351 -20.89 -7.39 -3.52
C ALA A 351 -21.90 -8.55 -3.36
N GLN A 352 -21.90 -9.53 -4.26
CA GLN A 352 -22.72 -10.75 -4.13
C GLN A 352 -22.05 -11.82 -3.27
N GLN A 353 -20.78 -11.69 -2.95
CA GLN A 353 -20.07 -12.65 -2.11
C GLN A 353 -20.40 -12.41 -0.63
N PRO A 354 -20.55 -13.46 0.17
CA PRO A 354 -20.81 -13.30 1.60
C PRO A 354 -19.64 -12.61 2.32
N ASP A 355 -19.96 -11.77 3.30
CA ASP A 355 -19.01 -11.04 4.15
C ASP A 355 -18.11 -10.04 3.39
N TYR A 356 -18.50 -9.62 2.20
CA TYR A 356 -17.82 -8.55 1.47
C TYR A 356 -18.02 -7.21 2.19
N LEU A 357 -16.93 -6.46 2.41
CA LEU A 357 -16.93 -5.20 3.16
C LEU A 357 -16.72 -3.97 2.26
N GLY A 358 -16.14 -4.16 1.09
CA GLY A 358 -15.80 -3.08 0.16
C GLY A 358 -14.47 -3.33 -0.55
N PRO A 359 -14.06 -2.46 -1.48
CA PRO A 359 -12.80 -2.59 -2.20
C PRO A 359 -11.61 -2.38 -1.25
N SER A 360 -10.48 -3.06 -1.50
CA SER A 360 -9.23 -2.89 -0.77
C SER A 360 -8.39 -1.70 -1.29
N PHE A 361 -8.69 -1.25 -2.50
CA PHE A 361 -8.20 -0.03 -3.15
C PHE A 361 -9.09 0.32 -4.33
N ASP A 362 -8.96 1.54 -4.87
CA ASP A 362 -9.70 1.96 -6.05
C ASP A 362 -9.25 1.16 -7.28
N SER A 363 -10.20 0.51 -7.95
CA SER A 363 -9.90 -0.43 -9.03
C SER A 363 -9.17 0.24 -10.20
N ILE A 364 -8.04 -0.31 -10.58
CA ILE A 364 -7.35 -0.01 -11.83
C ILE A 364 -8.00 -0.84 -12.93
N MET A 365 -8.71 -0.19 -13.84
CA MET A 365 -9.32 -0.82 -15.00
C MET A 365 -8.85 -0.06 -16.24
N ALA A 366 -7.80 -0.56 -16.89
CA ALA A 366 -7.02 0.22 -17.85
C ALA A 366 -6.95 -0.44 -19.21
N PHE A 367 -7.51 0.22 -20.23
CA PHE A 367 -7.52 -0.26 -21.61
C PHE A 367 -6.41 0.38 -22.46
N GLY A 368 -5.68 -0.43 -23.21
CA GLY A 368 -4.67 0.04 -24.16
C GLY A 368 -3.62 0.94 -23.48
N PRO A 369 -3.45 2.20 -23.94
CA PRO A 369 -2.44 3.13 -23.42
C PRO A 369 -2.55 3.42 -21.91
N HIS A 370 -3.76 3.40 -21.35
CA HIS A 370 -3.97 3.59 -19.90
C HIS A 370 -3.29 2.49 -19.07
N GLY A 371 -3.21 1.26 -19.59
CA GLY A 371 -2.50 0.17 -18.96
C GLY A 371 -1.01 0.44 -18.73
N ALA A 372 -0.40 1.39 -19.47
CA ALA A 372 0.98 1.78 -19.27
C ALA A 372 1.19 2.75 -18.07
N ILE A 373 0.13 3.26 -17.49
CA ILE A 373 0.14 4.09 -16.28
C ILE A 373 -0.08 3.15 -15.09
N VAL A 374 0.99 2.86 -14.33
CA VAL A 374 1.04 1.77 -13.34
C VAL A 374 -0.11 1.81 -12.33
N HIS A 375 -0.44 3.00 -11.82
CA HIS A 375 -1.53 3.25 -10.88
C HIS A 375 -2.63 4.10 -11.51
N TYR A 376 -3.06 3.71 -12.73
CA TYR A 376 -4.18 4.37 -13.41
C TYR A 376 -5.50 4.06 -12.70
N GLU A 377 -6.22 5.10 -12.37
CA GLU A 377 -7.59 5.00 -11.84
C GLU A 377 -8.53 5.67 -12.85
N PRO A 378 -9.51 4.95 -13.43
CA PRO A 378 -10.46 5.54 -14.35
C PRO A 378 -11.38 6.52 -13.61
N THR A 379 -11.51 7.73 -14.16
CA THR A 379 -12.44 8.76 -13.69
C THR A 379 -13.44 9.12 -14.80
N ALA A 380 -14.48 9.85 -14.47
CA ALA A 380 -15.45 10.29 -15.48
C ALA A 380 -14.80 11.11 -16.61
N GLU A 381 -13.68 11.79 -16.33
CA GLU A 381 -12.93 12.61 -17.28
C GLU A 381 -11.99 11.80 -18.17
N THR A 382 -11.48 10.67 -17.66
CA THR A 382 -10.48 9.83 -18.36
C THR A 382 -11.08 8.56 -18.94
N ASP A 383 -12.33 8.24 -18.61
CA ASP A 383 -13.02 7.02 -18.99
C ASP A 383 -13.06 6.81 -20.52
N VAL A 384 -12.65 5.63 -20.98
CA VAL A 384 -12.66 5.27 -22.40
C VAL A 384 -13.44 3.97 -22.64
N PRO A 385 -14.03 3.79 -23.84
CA PRO A 385 -14.69 2.54 -24.20
C PRO A 385 -13.65 1.41 -24.36
N LEU A 386 -14.01 0.22 -23.89
CA LEU A 386 -13.26 -1.02 -24.14
C LEU A 386 -13.60 -1.53 -25.55
N GLU A 387 -12.57 -1.78 -26.34
CA GLU A 387 -12.71 -2.27 -27.70
C GLU A 387 -12.26 -3.74 -27.81
N PRO A 388 -12.77 -4.53 -28.79
CA PRO A 388 -12.37 -5.94 -28.96
C PRO A 388 -10.99 -6.07 -29.62
N ARG A 389 -9.97 -5.57 -28.95
CA ARG A 389 -8.54 -5.62 -29.31
C ARG A 389 -7.67 -5.41 -28.08
N SER A 390 -6.39 -5.76 -28.18
CA SER A 390 -5.40 -5.49 -27.12
C SER A 390 -5.84 -6.01 -25.74
N PHE A 391 -5.40 -5.37 -24.67
CA PHE A 391 -5.64 -5.78 -23.29
C PHE A 391 -6.48 -4.77 -22.49
N CYS A 392 -7.24 -5.30 -21.53
CA CYS A 392 -7.65 -4.59 -20.35
C CYS A 392 -6.81 -5.09 -19.16
N LEU A 393 -6.00 -4.24 -18.57
CA LEU A 393 -5.33 -4.50 -17.31
C LEU A 393 -6.34 -4.21 -16.19
N ALA A 394 -6.71 -5.23 -15.44
CA ALA A 394 -7.61 -5.14 -14.29
C ALA A 394 -6.82 -5.48 -13.03
N ASP A 395 -6.50 -4.46 -12.23
CA ASP A 395 -5.86 -4.58 -10.93
C ASP A 395 -6.84 -4.13 -9.86
N THR A 396 -7.22 -5.04 -8.98
CA THR A 396 -8.38 -4.88 -8.13
C THR A 396 -8.29 -5.76 -6.88
N GLY A 397 -8.95 -5.35 -5.82
CA GLY A 397 -9.01 -6.15 -4.61
C GLY A 397 -10.25 -5.88 -3.77
N GLY A 398 -10.48 -6.70 -2.77
CA GLY A 398 -11.61 -6.55 -1.85
C GLY A 398 -11.27 -6.92 -0.42
N HIS A 399 -11.99 -6.29 0.50
CA HIS A 399 -12.03 -6.69 1.90
C HIS A 399 -13.20 -7.65 2.14
N TYR A 400 -12.92 -8.73 2.81
CA TYR A 400 -13.89 -9.68 3.35
C TYR A 400 -13.62 -9.82 4.85
N LEU A 401 -14.58 -10.24 5.66
CA LEU A 401 -14.29 -10.55 7.07
C LEU A 401 -13.15 -11.57 7.24
N GLN A 402 -12.88 -12.36 6.20
CA GLN A 402 -11.83 -13.38 6.17
C GLN A 402 -10.48 -12.88 5.64
N GLY A 403 -10.36 -11.62 5.23
CA GLY A 403 -9.06 -11.07 4.78
C GLY A 403 -9.19 -10.03 3.69
N THR A 404 -8.03 -9.60 3.20
CA THR A 404 -7.88 -8.62 2.13
C THR A 404 -7.34 -9.30 0.90
N THR A 405 -7.89 -9.01 -0.28
CA THR A 405 -7.41 -9.53 -1.56
C THR A 405 -6.79 -8.43 -2.39
N ASP A 406 -5.87 -8.84 -3.27
CA ASP A 406 -5.20 -8.03 -4.27
C ASP A 406 -4.92 -8.94 -5.47
N ILE A 407 -5.31 -8.52 -6.66
CA ILE A 407 -5.15 -9.31 -7.87
C ILE A 407 -5.06 -8.43 -9.11
N THR A 408 -4.04 -8.68 -9.92
CA THR A 408 -4.02 -8.17 -11.29
C THR A 408 -4.17 -9.28 -12.32
N ARG A 409 -5.06 -9.07 -13.30
CA ARG A 409 -5.10 -9.85 -14.53
C ARG A 409 -5.08 -8.93 -15.74
N THR A 410 -4.18 -9.22 -16.67
CA THR A 410 -4.17 -8.60 -18.00
C THR A 410 -5.04 -9.45 -18.92
N ILE A 411 -6.20 -8.94 -19.28
CA ILE A 411 -7.29 -9.66 -19.95
C ILE A 411 -7.28 -9.30 -21.45
N PRO A 412 -7.03 -10.26 -22.37
CA PRO A 412 -7.16 -9.99 -23.80
C PRO A 412 -8.63 -9.80 -24.17
N LEU A 413 -8.91 -8.68 -24.86
CA LEU A 413 -10.25 -8.33 -25.32
C LEU A 413 -10.50 -8.70 -26.78
N GLY A 414 -9.47 -9.13 -27.51
CA GLY A 414 -9.55 -9.50 -28.92
C GLY A 414 -8.19 -9.89 -29.50
N PRO A 415 -7.97 -9.71 -30.80
CA PRO A 415 -6.69 -10.02 -31.43
C PRO A 415 -5.52 -9.23 -30.80
N LEU A 416 -4.41 -9.92 -30.56
CA LEU A 416 -3.18 -9.38 -29.99
C LEU A 416 -2.08 -9.35 -31.05
N THR A 417 -1.21 -8.34 -30.96
CA THR A 417 0.04 -8.26 -31.71
C THR A 417 1.07 -9.28 -31.20
N GLU A 418 2.12 -9.54 -31.97
CA GLU A 418 3.24 -10.40 -31.54
C GLU A 418 3.95 -9.79 -30.32
N GLU A 419 4.10 -8.47 -30.27
CA GLU A 419 4.72 -7.74 -29.15
C GLU A 419 3.89 -7.90 -27.85
N GLU A 420 2.58 -7.74 -27.92
CA GLU A 420 1.68 -7.95 -26.78
C GLU A 420 1.76 -9.39 -26.26
N ARG A 421 1.71 -10.41 -27.12
CA ARG A 421 1.84 -11.82 -26.72
C ARG A 421 3.20 -12.11 -26.07
N ARG A 422 4.27 -11.61 -26.70
CA ARG A 422 5.63 -11.75 -26.18
C ARG A 422 5.75 -11.14 -24.79
N ALA A 423 5.33 -9.89 -24.63
CA ALA A 423 5.41 -9.17 -23.35
C ALA A 423 4.58 -9.87 -22.27
N TYR A 424 3.33 -10.26 -22.58
CA TYR A 424 2.47 -11.03 -21.68
C TYR A 424 3.14 -12.30 -21.18
N THR A 425 3.72 -13.07 -22.07
CA THR A 425 4.36 -14.34 -21.74
C THR A 425 5.64 -14.13 -20.92
N VAL A 426 6.44 -13.13 -21.25
CA VAL A 426 7.69 -12.83 -20.51
C VAL A 426 7.39 -12.38 -19.07
N VAL A 427 6.38 -11.55 -18.86
CA VAL A 427 5.93 -11.16 -17.51
C VAL A 427 5.42 -12.39 -16.74
N LEU A 428 4.62 -13.24 -17.40
CA LEU A 428 4.12 -14.48 -16.78
C LEU A 428 5.25 -15.44 -16.38
N LYS A 429 6.32 -15.57 -17.19
CA LYS A 429 7.51 -16.34 -16.81
C LYS A 429 8.12 -15.85 -15.50
N GLY A 430 8.27 -14.53 -15.36
CA GLY A 430 8.76 -13.93 -14.12
C GLY A 430 7.88 -14.27 -12.93
N HIS A 431 6.58 -14.12 -13.09
CA HIS A 431 5.59 -14.48 -12.07
C HIS A 431 5.67 -15.95 -11.66
N LEU A 432 5.69 -16.87 -12.63
CA LEU A 432 5.75 -18.32 -12.38
C LEU A 432 7.06 -18.73 -11.68
N ARG A 433 8.20 -18.18 -12.10
CA ARG A 433 9.51 -18.48 -11.50
C ARG A 433 9.60 -18.02 -10.04
N LEU A 434 9.09 -16.84 -9.74
CA LEU A 434 9.04 -16.33 -8.37
C LEU A 434 8.07 -17.16 -7.52
N GLY A 435 6.84 -17.41 -7.97
CA GLY A 435 5.84 -18.20 -7.24
C GLY A 435 6.25 -19.65 -7.00
N ALA A 436 7.10 -20.24 -7.85
CA ALA A 436 7.65 -21.58 -7.67
C ALA A 436 8.93 -21.63 -6.81
N ALA A 437 9.38 -20.47 -6.28
CA ALA A 437 10.63 -20.43 -5.53
C ALA A 437 10.57 -21.22 -4.23
N ARG A 438 11.60 -22.02 -4.01
CA ARG A 438 11.93 -22.67 -2.76
C ARG A 438 13.23 -22.06 -2.23
N PHE A 439 13.22 -21.56 -1.00
CA PHE A 439 14.34 -20.79 -0.48
C PHE A 439 14.60 -21.05 1.00
N PRO A 440 15.87 -20.93 1.47
CA PRO A 440 16.19 -21.11 2.88
C PRO A 440 15.61 -19.97 3.72
N GLU A 441 15.17 -20.29 4.94
CA GLU A 441 14.75 -19.32 5.95
C GLU A 441 15.85 -18.26 6.19
N GLY A 442 15.44 -17.02 6.41
CA GLY A 442 16.35 -15.88 6.62
C GLY A 442 16.64 -15.05 5.37
N LEU A 443 16.18 -15.48 4.19
CA LEU A 443 16.22 -14.65 2.99
C LEU A 443 15.12 -13.59 3.04
N CYS A 444 15.41 -12.44 2.44
CA CYS A 444 14.46 -11.35 2.25
C CYS A 444 14.00 -11.27 0.78
N GLY A 445 12.94 -10.52 0.54
CA GLY A 445 12.41 -10.36 -0.81
C GLY A 445 13.39 -9.78 -1.82
N GLN A 446 14.40 -9.00 -1.39
CA GLN A 446 15.47 -8.51 -2.26
C GLN A 446 16.27 -9.65 -2.91
N ASN A 447 16.45 -10.76 -2.20
CA ASN A 447 17.15 -11.93 -2.73
C ASN A 447 16.34 -12.66 -3.80
N LEU A 448 15.01 -12.55 -3.76
CA LEU A 448 14.08 -13.30 -4.61
C LEU A 448 13.54 -12.48 -5.80
N ASP A 449 13.54 -11.17 -5.70
CA ASP A 449 13.04 -10.25 -6.75
C ASP A 449 13.63 -10.53 -8.14
N ILE A 450 14.90 -10.93 -8.20
CA ILE A 450 15.61 -11.27 -9.43
C ILE A 450 14.92 -12.39 -10.22
N LEU A 451 14.22 -13.32 -9.55
CA LEU A 451 13.52 -14.43 -10.20
C LEU A 451 12.40 -13.95 -11.12
N ALA A 452 11.72 -12.86 -10.71
CA ALA A 452 10.69 -12.22 -11.53
C ALA A 452 11.29 -11.34 -12.63
N ARG A 453 12.40 -10.62 -12.35
CA ARG A 453 12.97 -9.67 -13.32
C ARG A 453 13.84 -10.31 -14.38
N LEU A 454 14.53 -11.40 -14.07
CA LEU A 454 15.50 -12.01 -14.99
C LEU A 454 14.90 -12.34 -16.37
N PRO A 455 13.70 -12.94 -16.50
CA PRO A 455 13.09 -13.17 -17.81
C PRO A 455 12.84 -11.88 -18.62
N LEU A 456 12.53 -10.77 -17.95
CA LEU A 456 12.35 -9.47 -18.61
C LEU A 456 13.70 -8.91 -19.07
N TRP A 457 14.71 -8.91 -18.21
CA TRP A 457 16.06 -8.41 -18.54
C TRP A 457 16.69 -9.17 -19.71
N GLU A 458 16.49 -10.48 -19.81
CA GLU A 458 16.89 -11.29 -20.96
C GLU A 458 16.28 -10.82 -22.28
N GLN A 459 15.17 -10.07 -22.22
CA GLN A 459 14.47 -9.50 -23.37
C GLN A 459 14.68 -7.97 -23.50
N GLY A 460 15.54 -7.36 -22.66
CA GLY A 460 15.74 -5.90 -22.61
C GLY A 460 14.55 -5.14 -22.05
N MET A 461 13.68 -5.79 -21.27
CA MET A 461 12.52 -5.22 -20.60
C MET A 461 12.81 -5.03 -19.11
N ASP A 462 12.11 -4.11 -18.45
CA ASP A 462 12.10 -3.94 -16.98
C ASP A 462 10.85 -3.18 -16.55
N TYR A 463 10.62 -3.05 -15.24
CA TYR A 463 9.57 -2.25 -14.61
C TYR A 463 10.11 -1.48 -13.40
N ASN A 464 9.47 -0.33 -13.08
CA ASN A 464 9.98 0.64 -12.11
C ASN A 464 9.29 0.60 -10.73
N HIS A 465 8.48 -0.41 -10.46
CA HIS A 465 7.86 -0.64 -9.14
C HIS A 465 8.47 -1.87 -8.44
N GLY A 466 8.09 -2.11 -7.19
CA GLY A 466 8.44 -3.33 -6.47
C GLY A 466 7.81 -4.56 -7.13
N THR A 467 8.39 -5.73 -6.94
CA THR A 467 7.79 -6.99 -7.41
C THR A 467 6.71 -7.49 -6.46
N GLY A 468 6.63 -6.91 -5.26
CA GLY A 468 5.57 -7.23 -4.32
C GLY A 468 5.73 -6.57 -2.96
N HIS A 469 4.66 -6.61 -2.21
CA HIS A 469 4.51 -6.04 -0.88
C HIS A 469 3.80 -7.02 0.07
N GLY A 470 3.84 -6.74 1.37
CA GLY A 470 3.01 -7.45 2.34
C GLY A 470 1.56 -6.98 2.27
N VAL A 471 0.65 -7.78 2.81
CA VAL A 471 -0.81 -7.51 2.82
C VAL A 471 -1.36 -7.65 4.23
N GLY A 472 -2.19 -6.69 4.65
CA GLY A 472 -2.87 -6.67 5.93
C GLY A 472 -4.08 -7.61 5.99
N TYR A 473 -4.47 -8.01 7.20
CA TYR A 473 -5.68 -8.80 7.42
C TYR A 473 -6.87 -7.88 7.73
N VAL A 474 -7.70 -7.63 6.74
CA VAL A 474 -8.77 -6.61 6.81
C VAL A 474 -8.18 -5.27 7.29
N LEU A 475 -7.06 -4.89 6.66
CA LEU A 475 -6.27 -3.68 6.91
C LEU A 475 -5.66 -3.19 5.59
N SER A 476 -4.55 -2.47 5.63
CA SER A 476 -3.93 -1.92 4.42
C SER A 476 -3.56 -3.01 3.41
N VAL A 477 -3.93 -2.81 2.15
CA VAL A 477 -3.51 -3.70 1.05
C VAL A 477 -1.98 -3.70 0.93
N HIS A 478 -1.34 -2.54 1.04
CA HIS A 478 0.11 -2.40 1.18
C HIS A 478 0.49 -2.41 2.65
N GLU A 479 1.00 -3.51 3.17
CA GLU A 479 1.35 -3.66 4.57
C GLU A 479 2.74 -4.26 4.76
N GLY A 480 3.67 -3.46 5.30
CA GLY A 480 5.00 -3.95 5.68
C GLY A 480 5.00 -4.88 6.89
N PRO A 481 6.20 -5.34 7.31
CA PRO A 481 7.53 -4.84 6.92
C PRO A 481 8.18 -5.59 5.74
N GLN A 482 7.64 -6.75 5.32
CA GLN A 482 8.16 -7.54 4.21
C GLN A 482 7.77 -6.91 2.86
N ARG A 483 8.67 -7.07 1.88
CA ARG A 483 8.46 -6.67 0.49
C ARG A 483 9.35 -7.47 -0.46
N LEU A 484 8.95 -7.57 -1.72
CA LEU A 484 9.78 -8.08 -2.82
C LEU A 484 10.23 -6.87 -3.65
N HIS A 485 11.52 -6.47 -3.52
CA HIS A 485 12.01 -5.26 -4.17
C HIS A 485 13.52 -5.31 -4.37
N TRP A 486 14.03 -5.04 -5.57
CA TRP A 486 15.47 -5.12 -5.88
C TRP A 486 16.29 -3.97 -5.27
N ARG A 487 15.70 -2.82 -5.05
CA ARG A 487 16.33 -1.66 -4.40
C ARG A 487 15.79 -1.51 -2.99
N LEU A 488 16.69 -1.25 -2.07
CA LEU A 488 16.33 -0.86 -0.72
C LEU A 488 16.40 0.66 -0.62
N PRO A 489 15.36 1.32 -0.13
CA PRO A 489 15.46 2.73 0.24
C PRO A 489 16.56 2.93 1.28
N GLU A 490 17.28 4.05 1.18
CA GLU A 490 18.26 4.44 2.19
C GLU A 490 17.60 4.44 3.58
N ASN A 491 18.29 3.85 4.56
CA ASN A 491 17.86 3.75 5.96
C ASN A 491 16.67 2.81 6.25
N GLN A 492 16.23 1.97 5.34
CA GLN A 492 15.24 0.92 5.64
C GLN A 492 15.94 -0.40 6.01
N LYS A 493 15.44 -1.02 7.09
CA LYS A 493 15.87 -2.37 7.47
C LYS A 493 15.20 -3.41 6.56
N VAL A 494 15.99 -4.41 6.19
CA VAL A 494 15.50 -5.56 5.44
C VAL A 494 14.83 -6.52 6.41
N THR A 495 13.64 -6.99 6.06
CA THR A 495 12.92 -8.01 6.82
C THR A 495 13.01 -9.35 6.09
N ALA A 496 13.48 -10.37 6.77
CA ALA A 496 13.45 -11.73 6.27
C ALA A 496 12.01 -12.21 6.11
N LEU A 497 11.74 -12.97 5.05
CA LEU A 497 10.46 -13.65 4.88
C LEU A 497 10.34 -14.78 5.93
N ALA A 498 9.17 -14.89 6.51
CA ALA A 498 8.87 -15.89 7.54
C ALA A 498 7.53 -16.59 7.24
N GLU A 499 7.37 -17.81 7.77
CA GLU A 499 6.13 -18.57 7.69
C GLU A 499 4.93 -17.74 8.20
N GLY A 500 3.83 -17.77 7.46
CA GLY A 500 2.62 -17.00 7.75
C GLY A 500 2.60 -15.59 7.17
N MET A 501 3.67 -15.10 6.54
CA MET A 501 3.65 -13.83 5.82
C MET A 501 2.91 -13.97 4.49
N VAL A 502 2.10 -12.96 4.15
CA VAL A 502 1.47 -12.84 2.83
C VAL A 502 2.22 -11.76 2.05
N VAL A 503 2.51 -12.03 0.77
CA VAL A 503 3.16 -11.09 -0.15
C VAL A 503 2.47 -11.11 -1.50
N SER A 504 2.44 -9.97 -2.22
CA SER A 504 2.10 -9.95 -3.63
C SER A 504 3.27 -10.43 -4.48
N ASN A 505 2.96 -11.01 -5.64
CA ASN A 505 3.90 -11.40 -6.70
C ASN A 505 3.36 -10.79 -8.00
N GLU A 506 3.84 -9.57 -8.35
CA GLU A 506 3.20 -8.68 -9.32
C GLU A 506 4.18 -8.08 -10.36
N PRO A 507 5.02 -8.86 -11.04
CA PRO A 507 5.85 -8.33 -12.12
C PRO A 507 5.01 -7.70 -13.21
N GLY A 508 5.57 -6.69 -13.90
CA GLY A 508 4.87 -5.98 -14.97
C GLY A 508 5.77 -5.56 -16.13
N TYR A 509 5.15 -5.03 -17.19
CA TYR A 509 5.79 -4.35 -18.32
C TYR A 509 4.86 -3.26 -18.85
N TYR A 510 5.40 -2.08 -19.12
CA TYR A 510 4.60 -0.88 -19.45
C TYR A 510 5.18 -0.18 -20.67
N ALA A 511 4.54 -0.37 -21.84
CA ALA A 511 4.88 0.27 -23.09
C ALA A 511 4.14 1.62 -23.18
N ALA A 512 4.82 2.72 -22.85
CA ALA A 512 4.23 4.05 -22.78
C ALA A 512 3.44 4.42 -24.06
N GLY A 513 2.19 4.83 -23.89
CA GLY A 513 1.28 5.18 -24.99
C GLY A 513 0.74 4.00 -25.79
N GLN A 514 0.98 2.76 -25.38
CA GLN A 514 0.55 1.56 -26.09
C GLN A 514 -0.27 0.61 -25.21
N PHE A 515 0.37 -0.09 -24.23
CA PHE A 515 -0.30 -1.04 -23.34
C PHE A 515 0.52 -1.27 -22.07
N GLY A 516 -0.12 -1.84 -21.06
CA GLY A 516 0.55 -2.35 -19.85
C GLY A 516 0.16 -3.78 -19.56
N ILE A 517 1.06 -4.49 -18.91
CA ILE A 517 0.86 -5.87 -18.45
C ILE A 517 1.32 -5.94 -17.00
N ARG A 518 0.48 -6.50 -16.14
CA ARG A 518 0.82 -6.94 -14.78
C ARG A 518 0.13 -8.27 -14.53
N HIS A 519 0.85 -9.20 -13.94
CA HIS A 519 0.31 -10.48 -13.46
C HIS A 519 0.55 -10.58 -11.99
N GLU A 520 -0.50 -10.75 -11.23
CA GLU A 520 -0.42 -10.74 -9.78
C GLU A 520 -1.21 -11.85 -9.13
N ASN A 521 -0.57 -12.50 -8.17
CA ASN A 521 -1.20 -13.31 -7.13
C ASN A 521 -0.71 -12.84 -5.76
N LEU A 522 -1.55 -13.01 -4.74
CA LEU A 522 -1.06 -13.07 -3.38
C LEU A 522 -0.54 -14.46 -3.07
N GLU A 523 0.61 -14.49 -2.39
CA GLU A 523 1.34 -15.70 -2.03
C GLU A 523 1.50 -15.76 -0.50
N LEU A 524 1.18 -16.90 0.09
CA LEU A 524 1.42 -17.19 1.51
C LEU A 524 2.75 -17.91 1.67
N VAL A 525 3.63 -17.38 2.52
CA VAL A 525 4.90 -18.02 2.85
C VAL A 525 4.65 -19.21 3.77
N GLN A 526 5.03 -20.41 3.34
CA GLN A 526 4.84 -21.67 4.04
C GLN A 526 6.15 -22.42 4.25
N ARG A 527 6.20 -23.25 5.28
CA ARG A 527 7.32 -24.14 5.54
C ARG A 527 7.35 -25.30 4.53
N ASP A 528 8.53 -25.55 3.92
CA ASP A 528 8.73 -26.63 2.95
C ASP A 528 9.63 -27.79 3.47
N GLY A 529 10.04 -27.75 4.72
CA GLY A 529 10.84 -28.79 5.34
C GLY A 529 12.17 -28.29 5.89
N GLU A 530 13.04 -29.24 6.27
CA GLU A 530 14.35 -28.98 6.87
C GLU A 530 15.35 -30.05 6.44
N ASN A 531 16.59 -29.65 6.20
CA ASN A 531 17.70 -30.55 5.87
C ASN A 531 19.01 -30.05 6.50
N GLU A 532 20.17 -30.55 6.08
CA GLU A 532 21.49 -30.15 6.59
C GLU A 532 21.85 -28.69 6.35
N TYR A 533 21.16 -27.98 5.45
CA TYR A 533 21.32 -26.56 5.18
C TYR A 533 20.33 -25.67 5.96
N GLY A 534 19.46 -26.27 6.79
CA GLY A 534 18.46 -25.59 7.60
C GLY A 534 17.04 -25.72 7.08
N ARG A 535 16.16 -24.84 7.57
CA ARG A 535 14.75 -24.79 7.17
C ARG A 535 14.59 -24.11 5.81
N PHE A 536 13.65 -24.64 5.02
CA PHE A 536 13.24 -24.08 3.73
C PHE A 536 11.80 -23.60 3.78
N LEU A 537 11.54 -22.55 3.01
CA LEU A 537 10.24 -21.95 2.79
C LEU A 537 9.87 -22.03 1.30
N HIS A 538 8.59 -21.91 1.01
CA HIS A 538 8.06 -21.79 -0.35
C HIS A 538 6.85 -20.86 -0.35
N PHE A 539 6.37 -20.49 -1.53
CA PHE A 539 5.14 -19.73 -1.72
C PHE A 539 3.96 -20.65 -2.03
N GLU A 540 2.84 -20.44 -1.34
CA GLU A 540 1.54 -21.02 -1.62
C GLU A 540 0.67 -19.96 -2.29
N PRO A 541 0.23 -20.11 -3.55
CA PRO A 541 -0.65 -19.14 -4.17
C PRO A 541 -2.02 -19.13 -3.48
N LEU A 542 -2.43 -17.95 -3.02
CA LEU A 542 -3.76 -17.70 -2.46
C LEU A 542 -4.77 -17.35 -3.55
N THR A 543 -4.36 -16.55 -4.53
CA THR A 543 -5.23 -16.09 -5.62
C THR A 543 -5.63 -17.23 -6.55
N MET A 544 -6.94 -17.41 -6.76
CA MET A 544 -7.52 -18.51 -7.53
C MET A 544 -8.25 -18.03 -8.78
N VAL A 545 -7.50 -17.42 -9.73
CA VAL A 545 -8.01 -16.93 -11.02
C VAL A 545 -7.07 -17.34 -12.13
N PRO A 546 -7.54 -17.88 -13.29
CA PRO A 546 -6.64 -18.35 -14.33
C PRO A 546 -5.93 -17.18 -15.04
N PHE A 547 -4.73 -17.46 -15.59
CA PHE A 547 -4.08 -16.62 -16.60
C PHE A 547 -4.64 -16.97 -17.98
N ASP A 548 -4.78 -15.96 -18.87
CA ASP A 548 -5.41 -16.19 -20.16
C ASP A 548 -4.49 -16.96 -21.13
N ARG A 549 -4.96 -18.08 -21.60
CA ARG A 549 -4.23 -18.97 -22.51
C ARG A 549 -4.09 -18.41 -23.93
N ALA A 550 -5.05 -17.59 -24.35
CA ALA A 550 -5.07 -17.02 -25.70
C ALA A 550 -3.98 -15.95 -25.90
N ALA A 551 -3.48 -15.38 -24.79
CA ALA A 551 -2.42 -14.37 -24.82
C ALA A 551 -1.00 -14.95 -24.84
N LEU A 552 -0.84 -16.28 -24.74
CA LEU A 552 0.47 -16.92 -24.64
C LEU A 552 1.19 -17.02 -25.99
N GLU A 553 2.49 -16.75 -25.97
CA GLU A 553 3.45 -17.17 -26.98
C GLU A 553 4.17 -18.43 -26.47
N LEU A 554 3.63 -19.60 -26.82
CA LEU A 554 4.06 -20.88 -26.25
C LEU A 554 5.52 -21.22 -26.54
N SER A 555 6.11 -20.70 -27.60
CA SER A 555 7.51 -20.90 -27.95
C SER A 555 8.49 -20.31 -26.91
N LEU A 556 8.04 -19.32 -26.12
CA LEU A 556 8.82 -18.66 -25.07
C LEU A 556 8.80 -19.40 -23.72
N LEU A 557 7.83 -20.28 -23.49
CA LEU A 557 7.73 -21.04 -22.24
C LEU A 557 8.61 -22.30 -22.30
N SER A 558 9.32 -22.62 -21.23
CA SER A 558 9.96 -23.93 -21.05
C SER A 558 8.91 -25.00 -20.71
N GLU A 559 9.30 -26.28 -20.77
CA GLU A 559 8.43 -27.38 -20.33
C GLU A 559 8.09 -27.27 -18.84
N GLU A 560 9.05 -26.84 -18.04
CA GLU A 560 8.88 -26.62 -16.59
C GLU A 560 7.90 -25.48 -16.31
N GLU A 561 8.05 -24.33 -16.98
CA GLU A 561 7.14 -23.18 -16.84
C GLU A 561 5.71 -23.54 -17.29
N LEU A 562 5.58 -24.31 -18.36
CA LEU A 562 4.28 -24.80 -18.81
C LEU A 562 3.65 -25.79 -17.81
N ALA A 563 4.46 -26.66 -17.20
CA ALA A 563 3.99 -27.56 -16.14
C ALA A 563 3.52 -26.76 -14.90
N LEU A 564 4.25 -25.72 -14.49
CA LEU A 564 3.85 -24.84 -13.39
C LEU A 564 2.51 -24.16 -13.69
N LEU A 565 2.34 -23.59 -14.88
CA LEU A 565 1.09 -22.94 -15.29
C LEU A 565 -0.10 -23.93 -15.29
N ASN A 566 0.09 -25.13 -15.84
CA ASN A 566 -0.93 -26.17 -15.85
C ASN A 566 -1.31 -26.62 -14.43
N ALA A 567 -0.32 -26.79 -13.55
CA ALA A 567 -0.56 -27.13 -12.14
C ALA A 567 -1.32 -26.01 -11.39
N TYR A 568 -0.99 -24.76 -11.66
CA TYR A 568 -1.73 -23.63 -11.12
C TYR A 568 -3.19 -23.61 -11.63
N HIS A 569 -3.41 -23.78 -12.93
CA HIS A 569 -4.76 -23.85 -13.52
C HIS A 569 -5.59 -25.01 -12.96
N GLU A 570 -4.96 -26.15 -12.63
CA GLU A 570 -5.65 -27.28 -11.96
C GLU A 570 -6.12 -26.89 -10.55
N LYS A 571 -5.28 -26.21 -9.76
CA LYS A 571 -5.66 -25.67 -8.43
C LYS A 571 -6.82 -24.69 -8.55
N VAL A 572 -6.75 -23.73 -9.49
CA VAL A 572 -7.82 -22.77 -9.76
C VAL A 572 -9.13 -23.49 -10.08
N ARG A 573 -9.10 -24.45 -11.01
CA ARG A 573 -10.28 -25.23 -11.38
C ARG A 573 -10.88 -25.96 -10.18
N ALA A 574 -10.05 -26.63 -9.40
CA ALA A 574 -10.51 -27.37 -8.22
C ALA A 574 -11.15 -26.47 -7.17
N ALA A 575 -10.61 -25.27 -6.95
CA ALA A 575 -11.11 -24.31 -5.96
C ALA A 575 -12.39 -23.59 -6.42
N ILE A 576 -12.49 -23.20 -7.69
CA ILE A 576 -13.53 -22.28 -8.17
C ILE A 576 -14.71 -23.01 -8.82
N ALA A 577 -14.50 -24.15 -9.50
CA ALA A 577 -15.57 -24.87 -10.19
C ALA A 577 -16.78 -25.24 -9.31
N PRO A 578 -16.61 -25.60 -8.01
CA PRO A 578 -17.77 -25.89 -7.14
C PRO A 578 -18.71 -24.69 -6.90
N HIS A 579 -18.30 -23.47 -7.22
CA HIS A 579 -19.03 -22.23 -6.96
C HIS A 579 -19.62 -21.59 -8.23
N LEU A 580 -19.41 -22.20 -9.40
CA LEU A 580 -19.92 -21.72 -10.68
C LEU A 580 -20.86 -22.74 -11.32
N ASP A 581 -21.74 -22.25 -12.19
CA ASP A 581 -22.62 -23.09 -13.01
C ASP A 581 -22.74 -22.54 -14.44
N GLY A 582 -23.50 -23.26 -15.29
CA GLY A 582 -23.87 -22.81 -16.63
C GLY A 582 -22.68 -22.33 -17.47
N GLU A 583 -22.79 -21.14 -18.01
CA GLU A 583 -21.79 -20.51 -18.90
C GLU A 583 -20.49 -20.20 -18.16
N GLU A 584 -20.59 -19.73 -16.91
CA GLU A 584 -19.41 -19.37 -16.10
C GLU A 584 -18.54 -20.61 -15.80
N LEU A 585 -19.17 -21.74 -15.47
CA LEU A 585 -18.45 -23.01 -15.28
C LEU A 585 -17.82 -23.49 -16.60
N ALA A 586 -18.56 -23.44 -17.71
CA ALA A 586 -18.02 -23.85 -19.02
C ALA A 586 -16.82 -22.99 -19.42
N TRP A 587 -16.88 -21.68 -19.20
CA TRP A 587 -15.77 -20.76 -19.40
C TRP A 587 -14.54 -21.14 -18.54
N LEU A 588 -14.74 -21.38 -17.23
CA LEU A 588 -13.65 -21.77 -16.34
C LEU A 588 -12.97 -23.05 -16.77
N MET A 589 -13.76 -24.07 -17.16
CA MET A 589 -13.23 -25.35 -17.65
C MET A 589 -12.38 -25.17 -18.92
N ALA A 590 -12.78 -24.28 -19.81
CA ALA A 590 -12.02 -23.94 -21.01
C ALA A 590 -10.75 -23.13 -20.67
N ALA A 591 -10.86 -22.12 -19.80
CA ALA A 591 -9.75 -21.25 -19.39
C ALA A 591 -8.66 -22.03 -18.64
N THR A 592 -9.02 -23.07 -17.90
CA THR A 592 -8.10 -23.90 -17.11
C THR A 592 -7.76 -25.27 -17.75
N ALA A 593 -8.20 -25.51 -18.99
CA ALA A 593 -7.86 -26.76 -19.67
C ALA A 593 -6.33 -26.90 -19.87
N PRO A 594 -5.75 -28.10 -19.78
CA PRO A 594 -4.31 -28.29 -19.97
C PRO A 594 -3.80 -27.69 -21.29
N ILE A 595 -2.69 -26.99 -21.21
CA ILE A 595 -2.00 -26.43 -22.39
C ILE A 595 -0.98 -27.46 -22.84
N LEU A 596 -1.13 -27.92 -24.08
CA LEU A 596 -0.22 -28.85 -24.74
C LEU A 596 0.59 -28.12 -25.80
N ARG A 597 1.84 -28.52 -26.02
CA ARG A 597 2.67 -28.05 -27.14
C ARG A 597 2.31 -28.74 -28.42
#